data_152a8db445ba66d736301d5c1e5ba7e0
#
_entry.id   152a8db445ba66d736301d5c1e5ba7e0
#
_cell.length_a   1.000
_cell.length_b   1.000
_cell.length_c   1.000
_cell.angle_alpha   90.00
_cell.angle_beta   90.00
_cell.angle_gamma   90.00
#
_symmetry.space_group_name_H-M   'P 1'
#
loop_
_entity.id
_entity.type
_entity.pdbx_description
1 polymer ?
#
loop_
_entity_poly.entity_id
_entity_poly.type
_entity_poly.pdbx_seq_one_letter_code
_entity_poly.pdbx_strand_id
1 'polypeptide(L)' 'MAKALIGHLQQDRGLPARLAAENRQLRVRIGELETLVTRLMEENDRLAVASAAAALDSAHLDSEHLEMQPA' A
#
# COMPACT_ATOMS: atom_id res chain seq x y z
N MET A 1 -24.91 13.20 44.47
CA MET A 1 -24.02 13.98 43.57
C MET A 1 -22.61 13.39 43.50
N ALA A 2 -22.01 13.02 44.65
CA ALA A 2 -20.65 12.42 44.62
C ALA A 2 -20.56 11.13 43.82
N LYS A 3 -21.57 10.25 43.91
CA LYS A 3 -21.58 8.99 43.16
C LYS A 3 -21.65 9.20 41.65
N ALA A 4 -22.46 10.16 41.22
CA ALA A 4 -22.57 10.47 39.79
C ALA A 4 -21.27 11.06 39.23
N LEU A 5 -20.62 11.90 40.04
CA LEU A 5 -19.36 12.52 39.69
C LEU A 5 -18.23 11.47 39.55
N ILE A 6 -18.19 10.51 40.52
CA ILE A 6 -17.22 9.43 40.51
C ILE A 6 -17.44 8.53 39.32
N GLY A 7 -18.69 8.20 38.97
CA GLY A 7 -19.01 7.39 37.80
C GLY A 7 -18.59 8.06 36.50
N HIS A 8 -18.82 9.36 36.41
CA HIS A 8 -18.43 10.15 35.27
C HIS A 8 -16.90 10.20 35.11
N LEU A 9 -16.17 10.38 36.21
CA LEU A 9 -14.72 10.36 36.22
C LEU A 9 -14.17 9.00 35.83
N GLN A 10 -14.80 7.90 36.26
CA GLN A 10 -14.40 6.56 35.86
C GLN A 10 -14.59 6.31 34.37
N GLN A 11 -15.69 6.81 33.79
CA GLN A 11 -15.91 6.73 32.35
C GLN A 11 -14.87 7.54 31.59
N ASP A 12 -14.51 8.72 32.08
CA ASP A 12 -13.50 9.58 31.49
C ASP A 12 -12.12 8.90 31.54
N ARG A 13 -11.81 8.15 32.62
CA ARG A 13 -10.58 7.40 32.76
C ARG A 13 -10.49 6.24 31.75
N GLY A 14 -11.63 5.58 31.50
CA GLY A 14 -11.68 4.48 30.54
C GLY A 14 -11.57 4.95 29.10
N LEU A 15 -12.10 6.15 28.82
CA LEU A 15 -12.10 6.70 27.46
C LEU A 15 -10.69 6.96 26.91
N PRO A 16 -9.76 7.62 27.64
CA PRO A 16 -8.40 7.79 27.14
C PRO A 16 -7.68 6.47 26.89
N ALA A 17 -7.89 5.44 27.73
CA ALA A 17 -7.27 4.13 27.52
C ALA A 17 -7.78 3.46 26.26
N ARG A 18 -9.09 3.55 25.99
CA ARG A 18 -9.68 3.00 24.77
C ARG A 18 -9.17 3.75 23.52
N LEU A 19 -9.12 5.06 23.59
CA LEU A 19 -8.61 5.86 22.49
C LEU A 19 -7.14 5.55 22.21
N ALA A 20 -6.34 5.35 23.25
CA ALA A 20 -4.94 4.95 23.09
C ALA A 20 -4.81 3.58 22.43
N ALA A 21 -5.67 2.63 22.83
CA ALA A 21 -5.68 1.30 22.23
C ALA A 21 -6.11 1.35 20.77
N GLU A 22 -7.17 2.09 20.45
CA GLU A 22 -7.62 2.28 19.08
C GLU A 22 -6.56 2.99 18.25
N ASN A 23 -5.90 3.97 18.82
CA ASN A 23 -4.82 4.69 18.13
C ASN A 23 -3.68 3.74 17.77
N ARG A 24 -3.29 2.85 18.70
CA ARG A 24 -2.27 1.84 18.41
C ARG A 24 -2.71 0.90 17.29
N GLN A 25 -3.96 0.43 17.33
CA GLN A 25 -4.50 -0.43 16.27
C GLN A 25 -4.50 0.26 14.91
N LEU A 26 -4.90 1.52 14.89
CA LEU A 26 -4.90 2.30 13.65
C LEU A 26 -3.49 2.52 13.12
N ARG A 27 -2.52 2.75 14.00
CA ARG A 27 -1.11 2.90 13.58
C ARG A 27 -0.55 1.61 13.00
N VAL A 28 -0.89 0.47 13.60
CA VAL A 28 -0.51 -0.84 13.05
C VAL A 28 -1.12 -1.01 11.66
N ARG A 29 -2.39 -0.66 11.51
CA ARG A 29 -3.08 -0.75 10.22
C ARG A 29 -2.45 0.16 9.18
N ILE A 30 -2.09 1.37 9.56
CA ILE A 30 -1.40 2.32 8.68
C ILE A 30 -0.08 1.70 8.22
N GLY A 31 0.70 1.12 9.13
CA GLY A 31 1.96 0.45 8.78
C GLY A 31 1.76 -0.70 7.81
N GLU A 32 0.73 -1.52 8.02
CA GLU A 32 0.40 -2.60 7.10
C GLU A 32 0.02 -2.07 5.71
N LEU A 33 -0.78 -1.02 5.66
CA LEU A 33 -1.19 -0.41 4.41
C LEU A 33 -0.01 0.24 3.69
N GLU A 34 0.89 0.91 4.41
CA GLU A 34 2.10 1.48 3.84
C GLU A 34 3.00 0.41 3.23
N THR A 35 3.14 -0.72 3.92
CA THR A 35 3.89 -1.87 3.39
C THR A 35 3.25 -2.40 2.11
N LEU A 36 1.92 -2.51 2.11
CA LEU A 36 1.19 -2.99 0.93
C LEU A 36 1.34 -2.02 -0.24
N VAL A 37 1.24 -0.72 0.01
CA VAL A 37 1.43 0.30 -1.02
C VAL A 37 2.84 0.20 -1.61
N THR A 38 3.86 0.06 -0.77
CA THR A 38 5.24 -0.09 -1.24
C THR A 38 5.40 -1.32 -2.13
N ARG A 39 4.82 -2.45 -1.73
CA ARG A 39 4.86 -3.68 -2.54
C ARG A 39 4.15 -3.50 -3.89
N LEU A 40 3.00 -2.85 -3.88
CA LEU A 40 2.26 -2.59 -5.10
C LEU A 40 3.02 -1.67 -6.04
N MET A 41 3.70 -0.66 -5.50
CA MET A 41 4.54 0.23 -6.29
C MET A 41 5.72 -0.52 -6.90
N GLU A 42 6.39 -1.36 -6.13
CA GLU A 42 7.50 -2.19 -6.62
C GLU A 42 7.02 -3.16 -7.69
N GLU A 43 5.87 -3.78 -7.50
CA GLU A 43 5.30 -4.68 -8.47
C GLU A 43 4.87 -3.95 -9.73
N ASN A 44 4.27 -2.77 -9.61
CA ASN A 44 3.94 -1.92 -10.74
C ASN A 44 5.17 -1.54 -11.54
N ASP A 45 6.25 -1.14 -10.88
CA ASP A 45 7.50 -0.80 -11.53
C ASP A 45 8.09 -2.00 -12.25
N ARG A 46 8.04 -3.17 -11.63
CA ARG A 46 8.52 -4.41 -12.23
C ARG A 46 7.72 -4.77 -13.48
N LEU A 47 6.41 -4.66 -13.41
CA LEU A 47 5.52 -4.91 -14.54
C LEU A 47 5.73 -3.90 -15.65
N ALA A 48 5.94 -2.64 -15.32
CA ALA A 48 6.21 -1.59 -16.30
C ALA A 48 7.53 -1.85 -17.03
N VAL A 49 8.57 -2.25 -16.30
CA VAL A 49 9.87 -2.61 -16.90
C VAL A 49 9.73 -3.84 -17.79
N ALA A 50 9.03 -4.87 -17.30
CA ALA A 50 8.81 -6.10 -18.08
C ALA A 50 8.00 -5.81 -19.35
N SER A 51 6.99 -4.95 -19.24
CA SER A 51 6.16 -4.55 -20.38
C SER A 51 6.97 -3.75 -21.40
N ALA A 52 7.82 -2.84 -20.95
CA ALA A 52 8.71 -2.07 -21.81
C ALA A 52 9.72 -2.97 -22.51
N ALA A 53 10.29 -3.93 -21.78
CA ALA A 53 11.23 -4.90 -22.34
C ALA A 53 10.56 -5.77 -23.41
N ALA A 54 9.33 -6.23 -23.13
CA ALA A 54 8.56 -7.02 -24.09
C ALA A 54 8.24 -6.21 -25.35
N ALA A 55 7.89 -4.92 -25.18
CA ALA A 55 7.62 -4.04 -26.31
C ALA A 55 8.89 -3.82 -27.16
N LEU A 56 10.04 -3.65 -26.52
CA LEU A 56 11.31 -3.50 -27.22
C LEU A 56 11.71 -4.77 -27.96
N ASP A 57 11.54 -5.93 -27.34
CA ASP A 57 11.81 -7.21 -27.98
C ASP A 57 10.91 -7.42 -29.19
N SER A 58 9.64 -7.10 -29.07
CA SER A 58 8.68 -7.21 -30.16
C SER A 58 9.04 -6.28 -31.31
N ALA A 59 9.40 -5.03 -31.01
CA ALA A 59 9.83 -4.06 -32.02
C ALA A 59 11.14 -4.51 -32.70
N HIS A 60 12.06 -5.07 -31.93
CA HIS A 60 13.33 -5.58 -32.45
C HIS A 60 13.12 -6.77 -33.41
N LEU A 61 12.24 -7.70 -33.01
CA LEU A 61 11.88 -8.84 -33.85
C LEU A 61 11.20 -8.40 -35.13
N ASP A 62 10.32 -7.45 -35.09
CA ASP A 62 9.65 -6.89 -36.26
C ASP A 62 10.66 -6.22 -37.19
N SER A 63 11.62 -5.49 -36.63
CA SER A 63 12.68 -4.84 -37.39
C SER A 63 13.59 -5.87 -38.08
N GLU A 64 13.99 -6.92 -37.36
CA GLU A 64 14.77 -8.01 -37.92
C GLU A 64 14.02 -8.74 -39.04
N HIS A 65 12.73 -8.96 -38.84
CA HIS A 65 11.89 -9.61 -39.85
C HIS A 65 11.80 -8.77 -41.14
N LEU A 66 11.68 -7.46 -41.01
CA LEU A 66 11.66 -6.55 -42.14
C LEU A 66 12.99 -6.53 -42.86
N GLU A 67 14.12 -6.61 -42.17
CA GLU A 67 15.46 -6.67 -42.76
C GLU A 67 15.70 -7.97 -43.50
N MET A 68 15.09 -9.06 -43.07
CA MET A 68 15.23 -10.37 -43.66
C MET A 68 14.40 -10.58 -44.93
N GLN A 69 13.42 -9.73 -45.18
CA GLN A 69 12.62 -9.81 -46.38
C GLN A 69 13.41 -9.25 -47.59
N PRO A 70 13.65 -10.06 -48.63
CA PRO A 70 14.29 -9.53 -49.83
C PRO A 70 13.41 -8.47 -50.47
N ALA A 71 13.98 -7.39 -50.85
CA ALA A 71 13.30 -6.29 -51.47
C ALA A 71 12.70 -6.63 -52.83
#